data_74fe3ef8f8c9dfc6f532c669f719a273
#
_entry.id   74fe3ef8f8c9dfc6f532c669f719a273
#
_cell.length_a   1.000
_cell.length_b   1.000
_cell.length_c   1.000
_cell.angle_alpha   90.00
_cell.angle_beta   90.00
_cell.angle_gamma   90.00
#
_symmetry.space_group_name_H-M   'P 1'
#
loop_
_entity.id
_entity.type
_entity.pdbx_description
1 polymer ?
#
loop_
_entity_poly.entity_id
_entity_poly.type
_entity_poly.pdbx_seq_one_letter_code
_entity_poly.pdbx_strand_id
1 'polypeptide(L)'
;MTTEFIFFADLVLLLRLRLLMADSVVSWRAWLGKGLVEILALLLFTPHAFLLGAALTCIALNLGAGFWDRHANGRNGGRLIFGLLQVVLLSLWFSPAGGVHFRPALGEWGQWIEGWSALGAEATRAGGRTGLLLLLGALLAANEANLVVRWLLVRLQIKPGSTGVMTGIDAGEFNRGRIIGLLERVLIYAFVLSGQYGAIGFTLAAKGFTRFKELEKRSFAEYVLVGTLLSSSLAMAIGWWIGSRL
;
A
#
# COMPACT_ATOMS: atom_id res chain seq x y z
N MET A 1 5.14 -2.52 17.58
CA MET A 1 3.84 -2.32 16.90
C MET A 1 2.85 -3.27 17.56
N THR A 2 1.70 -2.76 18.03
CA THR A 2 0.61 -3.58 18.57
C THR A 2 -0.12 -4.29 17.42
N THR A 3 -0.77 -5.41 17.69
CA THR A 3 -1.57 -6.15 16.69
C THR A 3 -2.74 -5.30 16.20
N GLU A 4 -3.33 -4.55 17.10
CA GLU A 4 -4.43 -3.61 16.83
C GLU A 4 -4.01 -2.52 15.83
N PHE A 5 -2.80 -1.97 15.99
CA PHE A 5 -2.25 -1.00 15.05
C PHE A 5 -2.06 -1.60 13.67
N ILE A 6 -1.46 -2.81 13.59
CA ILE A 6 -1.18 -3.48 12.31
C ILE A 6 -2.50 -3.75 11.59
N PHE A 7 -3.49 -4.29 12.29
CA PHE A 7 -4.83 -4.54 11.73
C PHE A 7 -5.47 -3.26 11.17
N PHE A 8 -5.43 -2.17 11.94
CA PHE A 8 -6.03 -0.91 11.49
C PHE A 8 -5.25 -0.27 10.33
N ALA A 9 -3.93 -0.38 10.35
CA ALA A 9 -3.08 0.07 9.24
C ALA A 9 -3.37 -0.73 7.95
N ASP A 10 -3.52 -2.05 8.05
CA ASP A 10 -3.91 -2.90 6.92
C ASP A 10 -5.26 -2.49 6.34
N LEU A 11 -6.24 -2.23 7.19
CA LEU A 11 -7.56 -1.74 6.76
C LEU A 11 -7.43 -0.41 6.00
N VAL A 12 -6.69 0.55 6.54
CA VAL A 12 -6.45 1.85 5.90
C VAL A 12 -5.80 1.66 4.53
N LEU A 13 -4.78 0.81 4.43
CA LEU A 13 -4.06 0.53 3.19
C LEU A 13 -4.92 -0.22 2.18
N LEU A 14 -5.75 -1.18 2.62
CA LEU A 14 -6.74 -1.87 1.76
C LEU A 14 -7.72 -0.87 1.14
N LEU A 15 -8.26 0.04 1.94
CA LEU A 15 -9.15 1.08 1.44
C LEU A 15 -8.46 2.06 0.48
N ARG A 16 -7.13 2.16 0.55
CA ARG A 16 -6.31 2.98 -0.36
C ARG A 16 -5.93 2.28 -1.66
N LEU A 17 -6.15 0.96 -1.81
CA LEU A 17 -5.84 0.23 -3.06
C LEU A 17 -6.51 0.83 -4.30
N ARG A 18 -7.68 1.46 -4.14
CA ARG A 18 -8.32 2.19 -5.25
C ARG A 18 -7.45 3.32 -5.83
N LEU A 19 -6.50 3.87 -5.05
CA LEU A 19 -5.57 4.89 -5.53
C LEU A 19 -4.56 4.32 -6.54
N LEU A 20 -4.36 2.99 -6.55
CA LEU A 20 -3.48 2.30 -7.49
C LEU A 20 -3.88 2.58 -8.94
N MET A 21 -5.19 2.57 -9.22
CA MET A 21 -5.74 2.78 -10.57
C MET A 21 -6.21 4.22 -10.83
N ALA A 22 -6.13 5.11 -9.82
CA ALA A 22 -6.66 6.45 -9.91
C ALA A 22 -5.64 7.46 -10.43
N ASP A 23 -5.70 7.81 -11.72
CA ASP A 23 -4.95 8.94 -12.31
C ASP A 23 -5.73 10.24 -12.24
N SER A 24 -7.05 10.15 -12.24
CA SER A 24 -7.96 11.29 -12.13
C SER A 24 -8.25 11.64 -10.67
N VAL A 25 -9.00 12.72 -10.50
CA VAL A 25 -9.55 13.12 -9.20
C VAL A 25 -10.43 12.00 -8.64
N VAL A 26 -10.14 11.54 -7.44
CA VAL A 26 -10.99 10.60 -6.72
C VAL A 26 -12.22 11.33 -6.20
N SER A 27 -13.40 10.75 -6.41
CA SER A 27 -14.65 11.38 -6.01
C SER A 27 -14.69 11.62 -4.50
N TRP A 28 -15.32 12.71 -4.08
CA TRP A 28 -15.53 13.03 -2.67
C TRP A 28 -16.24 11.93 -1.90
N ARG A 29 -17.25 11.32 -2.55
CA ARG A 29 -17.97 10.18 -1.97
C ARG A 29 -17.04 9.01 -1.61
N ALA A 30 -15.99 8.82 -2.37
CA ALA A 30 -15.03 7.76 -2.14
C ALA A 30 -14.13 8.06 -0.93
N TRP A 31 -13.76 9.32 -0.69
CA TRP A 31 -13.03 9.73 0.52
C TRP A 31 -13.93 9.65 1.76
N LEU A 32 -15.18 10.07 1.65
CA LEU A 32 -16.16 9.93 2.74
C LEU A 32 -16.42 8.45 3.07
N GLY A 33 -16.61 7.60 2.05
CA GLY A 33 -16.81 6.16 2.25
C GLY A 33 -15.62 5.51 2.93
N LYS A 34 -14.38 5.89 2.56
CA LYS A 34 -13.17 5.44 3.25
C LYS A 34 -13.20 5.85 4.73
N GLY A 35 -13.43 7.12 5.01
CA GLY A 35 -13.51 7.63 6.39
C GLY A 35 -14.60 6.95 7.21
N LEU A 36 -15.78 6.70 6.62
CA LEU A 36 -16.87 5.99 7.28
C LEU A 36 -16.46 4.56 7.68
N VAL A 37 -15.84 3.80 6.77
CA VAL A 37 -15.39 2.44 7.06
C VAL A 37 -14.33 2.45 8.16
N GLU A 38 -13.40 3.40 8.15
CA GLU A 38 -12.38 3.55 9.20
C GLU A 38 -13.02 3.82 10.56
N ILE A 39 -14.01 4.73 10.62
CA ILE A 39 -14.74 5.04 11.87
C ILE A 39 -15.52 3.82 12.36
N LEU A 40 -16.21 3.10 11.46
CA LEU A 40 -16.93 1.89 11.83
C LEU A 40 -15.96 0.81 12.35
N ALA A 41 -14.76 0.70 11.78
CA ALA A 41 -13.75 -0.23 12.27
C ALA A 41 -13.23 0.10 13.68
N LEU A 42 -13.26 1.38 14.10
CA LEU A 42 -12.92 1.75 15.47
C LEU A 42 -13.90 1.16 16.51
N LEU A 43 -15.12 0.79 16.11
CA LEU A 43 -16.08 0.10 16.98
C LEU A 43 -15.63 -1.33 17.37
N LEU A 44 -14.63 -1.89 16.69
CA LEU A 44 -14.04 -3.19 17.03
C LEU A 44 -13.15 -3.13 18.28
N PHE A 45 -12.80 -1.93 18.73
CA PHE A 45 -11.93 -1.73 19.88
C PHE A 45 -12.72 -1.34 21.14
N THR A 46 -12.13 -1.54 22.31
CA THR A 46 -12.69 -1.12 23.59
C THR A 46 -12.81 0.40 23.64
N PRO A 47 -13.94 0.97 24.08
CA PRO A 47 -14.10 2.42 24.16
C PRO A 47 -13.01 3.05 25.05
N HIS A 48 -12.22 3.93 24.48
CA HIS A 48 -11.14 4.64 25.17
C HIS A 48 -11.00 6.05 24.59
N ALA A 49 -10.51 7.01 25.39
CA ALA A 49 -10.33 8.40 24.93
C ALA A 49 -9.41 8.51 23.69
N PHE A 50 -8.40 7.66 23.56
CA PHE A 50 -7.50 7.62 22.41
C PHE A 50 -8.22 7.26 21.09
N LEU A 51 -9.34 6.51 21.15
CA LEU A 51 -10.15 6.23 19.95
C LEU A 51 -10.83 7.48 19.40
N LEU A 52 -11.18 8.44 20.25
CA LEU A 52 -11.68 9.73 19.77
C LEU A 52 -10.62 10.48 19.00
N GLY A 53 -9.36 10.47 19.47
CA GLY A 53 -8.23 11.03 18.73
C GLY A 53 -7.99 10.32 17.39
N ALA A 54 -8.06 9.00 17.36
CA ALA A 54 -7.96 8.22 16.12
C ALA A 54 -9.11 8.56 15.15
N ALA A 55 -10.36 8.67 15.64
CA ALA A 55 -11.51 9.03 14.82
C ALA A 55 -11.36 10.44 14.23
N LEU A 56 -10.98 11.43 15.05
CA LEU A 56 -10.74 12.80 14.58
C LEU A 56 -9.61 12.84 13.54
N THR A 57 -8.54 12.07 13.73
CA THR A 57 -7.46 11.93 12.79
C THR A 57 -7.95 11.36 11.45
N CYS A 58 -8.75 10.29 11.48
CA CYS A 58 -9.32 9.69 10.27
C CYS A 58 -10.22 10.69 9.53
N ILE A 59 -11.10 11.40 10.26
CA ILE A 59 -11.98 12.41 9.66
C ILE A 59 -11.15 13.52 9.02
N ALA A 60 -10.26 14.16 9.77
CA ALA A 60 -9.50 15.32 9.32
C ALA A 60 -8.63 14.99 8.11
N LEU A 61 -7.93 13.83 8.12
CA LEU A 61 -7.04 13.46 7.04
C LEU A 61 -7.78 12.98 5.79
N ASN A 62 -8.93 12.33 5.91
CA ASN A 62 -9.75 11.98 4.74
C ASN A 62 -10.39 13.22 4.11
N LEU A 63 -10.85 14.19 4.91
CA LEU A 63 -11.36 15.47 4.40
C LEU A 63 -10.24 16.27 3.73
N GLY A 64 -9.07 16.38 4.37
CA GLY A 64 -7.90 17.07 3.83
C GLY A 64 -7.40 16.44 2.54
N ALA A 65 -7.31 15.10 2.48
CA ALA A 65 -6.91 14.37 1.28
C ALA A 65 -7.90 14.58 0.14
N GLY A 66 -9.21 14.55 0.42
CA GLY A 66 -10.26 14.81 -0.57
C GLY A 66 -10.24 16.23 -1.09
N PHE A 67 -9.99 17.22 -0.23
CA PHE A 67 -9.82 18.61 -0.61
C PHE A 67 -8.57 18.81 -1.48
N TRP A 68 -7.43 18.27 -1.05
CA TRP A 68 -6.17 18.34 -1.81
C TRP A 68 -6.29 17.69 -3.19
N ASP A 69 -6.91 16.52 -3.28
CA ASP A 69 -7.06 15.78 -4.53
C ASP A 69 -7.86 16.54 -5.58
N ARG A 70 -8.76 17.46 -5.14
CA ARG A 70 -9.56 18.33 -6.00
C ARG A 70 -8.80 19.57 -6.47
N HIS A 71 -8.04 20.21 -5.60
CA HIS A 71 -7.54 21.56 -5.81
C HIS A 71 -6.06 21.64 -6.18
N ALA A 72 -5.28 20.58 -5.87
CA ALA A 72 -3.83 20.62 -6.07
C ALA A 72 -3.38 19.97 -7.37
N ASN A 73 -2.37 20.59 -8.00
CA ASN A 73 -1.72 20.04 -9.19
C ASN A 73 -0.82 18.82 -8.90
N GLY A 74 -0.43 18.58 -7.66
CA GLY A 74 0.46 17.50 -7.23
C GLY A 74 -0.24 16.35 -6.52
N ARG A 75 -1.26 15.73 -7.13
CA ARG A 75 -2.14 14.73 -6.49
C ARG A 75 -1.39 13.58 -5.81
N ASN A 76 -0.41 12.98 -6.48
CA ASN A 76 0.34 11.84 -5.92
C ASN A 76 1.14 12.24 -4.67
N GLY A 77 1.73 13.43 -4.64
CA GLY A 77 2.42 13.95 -3.46
C GLY A 77 1.48 14.12 -2.26
N GLY A 78 0.32 14.75 -2.48
CA GLY A 78 -0.70 14.87 -1.43
C GLY A 78 -1.21 13.52 -0.94
N ARG A 79 -1.54 12.60 -1.84
CA ARG A 79 -1.97 11.24 -1.48
C ARG A 79 -0.93 10.52 -0.60
N LEU A 80 0.37 10.69 -0.90
CA LEU A 80 1.46 10.16 -0.07
C LEU A 80 1.53 10.84 1.29
N ILE A 81 1.56 12.17 1.33
CA ILE A 81 1.70 12.94 2.57
C ILE A 81 0.54 12.63 3.52
N PHE A 82 -0.71 12.69 3.05
CA PHE A 82 -1.88 12.38 3.87
C PHE A 82 -1.89 10.91 4.32
N GLY A 83 -1.43 9.97 3.48
CA GLY A 83 -1.30 8.56 3.85
C GLY A 83 -0.25 8.31 4.91
N LEU A 84 0.96 8.84 4.73
CA LEU A 84 2.04 8.73 5.71
C LEU A 84 1.64 9.39 7.04
N LEU A 85 1.08 10.60 6.98
CA LEU A 85 0.62 11.31 8.17
C LEU A 85 -0.46 10.51 8.90
N GLN A 86 -1.39 9.87 8.17
CA GLN A 86 -2.41 9.02 8.76
C GLN A 86 -1.78 7.83 9.50
N VAL A 87 -0.87 7.09 8.88
CA VAL A 87 -0.19 5.95 9.51
C VAL A 87 0.61 6.39 10.75
N VAL A 88 1.35 7.50 10.64
CA VAL A 88 2.16 8.03 11.76
C VAL A 88 1.26 8.45 12.92
N LEU A 89 0.22 9.25 12.70
CA LEU A 89 -0.68 9.69 13.77
C LEU A 89 -1.46 8.53 14.39
N LEU A 90 -1.91 7.55 13.57
CA LEU A 90 -2.55 6.35 14.09
C LEU A 90 -1.59 5.52 14.95
N SER A 91 -0.30 5.45 14.60
CA SER A 91 0.69 4.75 15.43
C SER A 91 0.85 5.35 16.83
N LEU A 92 0.61 6.65 16.99
CA LEU A 92 0.60 7.31 18.31
C LEU A 92 -0.63 6.91 19.12
N TRP A 93 -1.83 6.92 18.49
CA TRP A 93 -3.08 6.57 19.16
C TRP A 93 -3.15 5.08 19.53
N PHE A 94 -2.62 4.19 18.71
CA PHE A 94 -2.53 2.75 18.97
C PHE A 94 -1.21 2.35 19.64
N SER A 95 -0.50 3.29 20.25
CA SER A 95 0.70 2.98 21.01
C SER A 95 0.39 2.13 22.25
N PRO A 96 1.36 1.38 22.80
CA PRO A 96 1.15 0.62 24.04
C PRO A 96 0.68 1.49 25.20
N ALA A 97 1.08 2.77 25.24
CA ALA A 97 0.62 3.74 26.23
C ALA A 97 -0.86 4.10 26.08
N GLY A 98 -1.43 3.92 24.89
CA GLY A 98 -2.84 4.21 24.60
C GLY A 98 -3.84 3.19 25.15
N GLY A 99 -3.38 1.97 25.51
CA GLY A 99 -4.24 0.92 26.08
C GLY A 99 -5.42 0.51 25.18
N VAL A 100 -5.29 0.72 23.85
CA VAL A 100 -6.33 0.35 22.90
C VAL A 100 -6.21 -1.15 22.60
N HIS A 101 -7.26 -1.89 22.91
CA HIS A 101 -7.35 -3.34 22.70
C HIS A 101 -8.62 -3.69 21.93
N PHE A 102 -8.62 -4.84 21.26
CA PHE A 102 -9.84 -5.38 20.66
C PHE A 102 -10.89 -5.64 21.75
N ARG A 103 -12.16 -5.51 21.38
CA ARG A 103 -13.27 -5.87 22.28
C ARG A 103 -13.20 -7.37 22.60
N PRO A 104 -13.41 -7.78 23.87
CA PRO A 104 -13.39 -9.19 24.28
C PRO A 104 -14.37 -10.06 23.48
N ALA A 105 -15.54 -9.51 23.13
CA ALA A 105 -16.53 -10.19 22.28
C ALA A 105 -15.97 -10.69 20.93
N LEU A 106 -14.95 -10.04 20.38
CA LEU A 106 -14.31 -10.50 19.15
C LEU A 106 -13.51 -11.79 19.36
N GLY A 107 -12.96 -12.00 20.57
CA GLY A 107 -12.30 -13.26 20.92
C GLY A 107 -13.28 -14.44 20.92
N GLU A 108 -14.49 -14.26 21.41
CA GLU A 108 -15.56 -15.27 21.38
C GLU A 108 -15.98 -15.59 19.95
N TRP A 109 -16.10 -14.60 19.09
CA TRP A 109 -16.39 -14.80 17.66
C TRP A 109 -15.23 -15.52 16.93
N GLY A 110 -13.99 -15.21 17.30
CA GLY A 110 -12.80 -15.92 16.80
C GLY A 110 -12.84 -17.41 17.13
N GLN A 111 -13.12 -17.75 18.38
CA GLN A 111 -13.26 -19.13 18.83
C GLN A 111 -14.41 -19.87 18.14
N TRP A 112 -15.53 -19.19 17.88
CA TRP A 112 -16.66 -19.76 17.14
C TRP A 112 -16.26 -20.07 15.68
N ILE A 113 -15.53 -19.19 14.99
CA ILE A 113 -15.02 -19.39 13.63
C ILE A 113 -13.96 -20.50 13.62
N GLU A 114 -13.09 -20.59 14.63
CA GLU A 114 -12.08 -21.65 14.80
C GLU A 114 -12.74 -23.03 14.91
N GLY A 115 -13.89 -23.12 15.57
CA GLY A 115 -14.67 -24.36 15.65
C GLY A 115 -15.22 -24.86 14.32
N TRP A 116 -15.29 -23.98 13.30
CA TRP A 116 -15.84 -24.32 11.97
C TRP A 116 -14.76 -24.70 10.94
N SER A 117 -13.47 -24.41 11.19
CA SER A 117 -12.41 -24.78 10.25
C SER A 117 -11.13 -25.23 10.96
N ALA A 118 -10.67 -26.45 10.64
CA ALA A 118 -9.37 -26.96 11.09
C ALA A 118 -8.19 -26.04 10.65
N LEU A 119 -8.35 -25.31 9.54
CA LEU A 119 -7.39 -24.31 9.05
C LEU A 119 -7.43 -23.01 9.88
N GLY A 120 -8.57 -22.65 10.46
CA GLY A 120 -8.70 -21.46 11.31
C GLY A 120 -7.93 -21.57 12.61
N ALA A 121 -7.94 -22.75 13.25
CA ALA A 121 -7.29 -22.98 14.54
C ALA A 121 -5.76 -22.88 14.48
N GLU A 122 -5.12 -23.33 13.39
CA GLU A 122 -3.67 -23.19 13.18
C GLU A 122 -3.28 -21.78 12.76
N ALA A 123 -4.08 -21.13 11.92
CA ALA A 123 -3.84 -19.76 11.46
C ALA A 123 -3.92 -18.75 12.61
N THR A 124 -4.82 -18.94 13.59
CA THR A 124 -5.02 -18.02 14.72
C THR A 124 -3.97 -18.21 15.82
N ARG A 125 -3.52 -19.42 16.09
CA ARG A 125 -2.57 -19.68 17.20
C ARG A 125 -1.14 -19.27 16.93
N ALA A 126 -0.66 -19.41 15.70
CA ALA A 126 0.72 -19.07 15.33
C ALA A 126 0.86 -17.87 14.39
N GLY A 127 -0.21 -17.41 13.77
CA GLY A 127 -0.14 -16.61 12.55
C GLY A 127 -0.85 -15.26 12.53
N GLY A 128 -1.71 -14.93 13.47
CA GLY A 128 -2.54 -13.72 13.36
C GLY A 128 -1.70 -12.45 13.18
N ARG A 129 -0.71 -12.22 14.03
CA ARG A 129 0.21 -11.09 13.93
C ARG A 129 1.14 -11.20 12.72
N THR A 130 1.69 -12.40 12.48
CA THR A 130 2.55 -12.67 11.33
C THR A 130 1.80 -12.47 10.02
N GLY A 131 0.57 -12.98 9.91
CA GLY A 131 -0.28 -12.78 8.74
C GLY A 131 -0.58 -11.30 8.47
N LEU A 132 -0.93 -10.54 9.51
CA LEU A 132 -1.13 -9.09 9.40
C LEU A 132 0.15 -8.37 8.97
N LEU A 133 1.32 -8.71 9.52
CA LEU A 133 2.60 -8.14 9.10
C LEU A 133 2.91 -8.43 7.62
N LEU A 134 2.67 -9.66 7.17
CA LEU A 134 2.84 -10.04 5.78
C LEU A 134 1.89 -9.25 4.86
N LEU A 135 0.63 -9.10 5.27
CA LEU A 135 -0.36 -8.31 4.55
C LEU A 135 0.04 -6.83 4.50
N LEU A 136 0.48 -6.25 5.63
CA LEU A 136 0.97 -4.88 5.71
C LEU A 136 2.08 -4.63 4.67
N GLY A 137 3.08 -5.50 4.63
CA GLY A 137 4.18 -5.39 3.67
C GLY A 137 3.73 -5.51 2.21
N ALA A 138 2.84 -6.46 1.93
CA ALA A 138 2.28 -6.64 0.60
C ALA A 138 1.49 -5.39 0.15
N LEU A 139 0.67 -4.80 1.02
CA LEU A 139 -0.08 -3.59 0.73
C LEU A 139 0.82 -2.36 0.54
N LEU A 140 1.86 -2.22 1.35
CA LEU A 140 2.87 -1.17 1.19
C LEU A 140 3.60 -1.31 -0.15
N ALA A 141 4.03 -2.52 -0.50
CA ALA A 141 4.70 -2.79 -1.78
C ALA A 141 3.75 -2.58 -2.98
N ALA A 142 2.50 -2.99 -2.86
CA ALA A 142 1.50 -2.86 -3.92
C ALA A 142 1.15 -1.40 -4.22
N ASN A 143 0.73 -0.65 -3.21
CA ASN A 143 0.11 0.67 -3.37
C ASN A 143 1.06 1.81 -3.04
N GLU A 144 1.61 1.87 -1.83
CA GLU A 144 2.38 3.03 -1.38
C GLU A 144 3.71 3.15 -2.14
N ALA A 145 4.41 2.05 -2.40
CA ALA A 145 5.60 2.07 -3.24
C ALA A 145 5.29 2.59 -4.66
N ASN A 146 4.13 2.25 -5.24
CA ASN A 146 3.71 2.79 -6.52
C ASN A 146 3.51 4.31 -6.49
N LEU A 147 2.87 4.84 -5.44
CA LEU A 147 2.70 6.28 -5.28
C LEU A 147 4.04 7.01 -5.10
N VAL A 148 4.96 6.42 -4.33
CA VAL A 148 6.33 6.95 -4.15
C VAL A 148 7.07 7.00 -5.48
N VAL A 149 7.10 5.91 -6.25
CA VAL A 149 7.77 5.87 -7.57
C VAL A 149 7.19 6.93 -8.50
N ARG A 150 5.86 7.01 -8.61
CA ARG A 150 5.20 8.00 -9.48
C ARG A 150 5.48 9.44 -9.05
N TRP A 151 5.46 9.73 -7.75
CA TRP A 151 5.79 11.05 -7.22
C TRP A 151 7.25 11.41 -7.51
N LEU A 152 8.17 10.46 -7.29
CA LEU A 152 9.60 10.68 -7.47
C LEU A 152 9.96 10.89 -8.94
N LEU A 153 9.41 10.10 -9.86
CA LEU A 153 9.62 10.27 -11.31
C LEU A 153 9.16 11.66 -11.79
N VAL A 154 8.01 12.14 -11.30
CA VAL A 154 7.53 13.49 -11.58
C VAL A 154 8.48 14.55 -11.00
N ARG A 155 8.96 14.35 -9.77
CA ARG A 155 9.86 15.28 -9.09
C ARG A 155 11.23 15.36 -9.76
N LEU A 156 11.74 14.25 -10.27
CA LEU A 156 12.99 14.13 -11.02
C LEU A 156 12.83 14.57 -12.49
N GLN A 157 11.64 15.00 -12.90
CA GLN A 157 11.32 15.40 -14.29
C GLN A 157 11.62 14.30 -15.33
N ILE A 158 11.69 13.05 -14.91
CA ILE A 158 11.92 11.91 -15.78
C ILE A 158 10.57 11.57 -16.44
N LYS A 159 10.43 11.99 -17.71
CA LYS A 159 9.22 11.74 -18.51
C LYS A 159 9.53 10.66 -19.55
N PRO A 160 8.57 9.75 -19.85
CA PRO A 160 8.68 8.95 -21.05
C PRO A 160 8.79 9.93 -22.23
N GLY A 161 9.84 9.80 -23.05
CA GLY A 161 10.21 10.78 -24.09
C GLY A 161 9.00 11.21 -24.92
N SER A 162 8.88 12.52 -25.15
CA SER A 162 7.76 13.18 -25.84
C SER A 162 7.72 12.97 -27.36
N THR A 163 8.47 12.00 -27.89
CA THR A 163 8.51 11.73 -29.33
C THR A 163 7.43 10.72 -29.71
N GLY A 164 6.25 11.25 -30.07
CA GLY A 164 5.33 10.62 -31.06
C GLY A 164 4.61 9.30 -30.71
N VAL A 165 5.02 8.57 -29.68
CA VAL A 165 4.49 7.21 -29.38
C VAL A 165 3.33 7.24 -28.37
N MET A 166 3.14 8.36 -27.67
CA MET A 166 2.07 8.48 -26.66
C MET A 166 0.69 8.83 -27.22
N THR A 167 0.58 9.21 -28.49
CA THR A 167 -0.70 9.53 -29.12
C THR A 167 -1.55 8.32 -29.49
N GLY A 168 -1.04 7.09 -29.25
CA GLY A 168 -1.72 5.84 -29.59
C GLY A 168 -1.77 4.79 -28.47
N ILE A 169 -1.27 5.07 -27.26
CA ILE A 169 -1.36 4.09 -26.17
C ILE A 169 -2.81 4.04 -25.67
N ASP A 170 -3.47 2.92 -25.95
CA ASP A 170 -4.80 2.63 -25.45
C ASP A 170 -4.80 2.64 -23.89
N ALA A 171 -5.85 3.20 -23.30
CA ALA A 171 -6.03 3.20 -21.85
C ALA A 171 -5.91 1.79 -21.24
N GLY A 172 -6.25 0.75 -22.01
CA GLY A 172 -6.07 -0.65 -21.66
C GLY A 172 -4.60 -1.06 -21.55
N GLU A 173 -3.72 -0.56 -22.42
CA GLU A 173 -2.28 -0.88 -22.38
C GLU A 173 -1.60 -0.23 -21.17
N PHE A 174 -1.98 1.00 -20.84
CA PHE A 174 -1.48 1.69 -19.66
C PHE A 174 -1.90 0.98 -18.36
N ASN A 175 -3.13 0.49 -18.29
CA ASN A 175 -3.61 -0.29 -17.14
C ASN A 175 -2.90 -1.65 -17.02
N ARG A 176 -2.62 -2.33 -18.14
CA ARG A 176 -1.82 -3.57 -18.14
C ARG A 176 -0.42 -3.33 -17.56
N GLY A 177 0.23 -2.24 -17.94
CA GLY A 177 1.54 -1.86 -17.38
C GLY A 177 1.53 -1.66 -15.86
N ARG A 178 0.44 -1.12 -15.31
CA ARG A 178 0.27 -0.98 -13.85
C ARG A 178 0.11 -2.32 -13.15
N ILE A 179 -0.73 -3.20 -13.69
CA ILE A 179 -0.94 -4.54 -13.14
C ILE A 179 0.39 -5.30 -13.12
N ILE A 180 1.15 -5.26 -14.21
CA ILE A 180 2.48 -5.88 -14.28
C ILE A 180 3.39 -5.31 -13.19
N GLY A 181 3.45 -3.98 -13.05
CA GLY A 181 4.26 -3.35 -12.01
C GLY A 181 3.82 -3.69 -10.58
N LEU A 182 2.52 -3.88 -10.34
CA LEU A 182 1.99 -4.37 -9.07
C LEU A 182 2.46 -5.79 -8.78
N LEU A 183 2.27 -6.70 -9.74
CA LEU A 183 2.67 -8.11 -9.61
C LEU A 183 4.18 -8.24 -9.38
N GLU A 184 5.00 -7.49 -10.12
CA GLU A 184 6.44 -7.47 -9.92
C GLU A 184 6.84 -7.08 -8.49
N ARG A 185 6.25 -6.03 -7.93
CA ARG A 185 6.56 -5.59 -6.55
C ARG A 185 6.16 -6.63 -5.51
N VAL A 186 4.97 -7.23 -5.66
CA VAL A 186 4.51 -8.27 -4.75
C VAL A 186 5.38 -9.52 -4.85
N LEU A 187 5.81 -9.91 -6.05
CA LEU A 187 6.74 -11.02 -6.25
C LEU A 187 8.12 -10.73 -5.64
N ILE A 188 8.68 -9.54 -5.88
CA ILE A 188 9.97 -9.14 -5.29
C ILE A 188 9.88 -9.15 -3.76
N TYR A 189 8.80 -8.63 -3.19
CA TYR A 189 8.52 -8.68 -1.76
C TYR A 189 8.52 -10.13 -1.23
N ALA A 190 7.81 -11.04 -1.89
CA ALA A 190 7.76 -12.44 -1.53
C ALA A 190 9.13 -13.13 -1.65
N PHE A 191 9.91 -12.84 -2.70
CA PHE A 191 11.25 -13.37 -2.88
C PHE A 191 12.24 -12.91 -1.81
N VAL A 192 12.15 -11.66 -1.38
CA VAL A 192 12.96 -11.15 -0.25
C VAL A 192 12.63 -11.90 1.04
N LEU A 193 11.36 -12.09 1.36
CA LEU A 193 10.93 -12.83 2.55
C LEU A 193 11.36 -14.30 2.52
N SER A 194 11.44 -14.89 1.33
CA SER A 194 11.87 -16.28 1.13
C SER A 194 13.38 -16.41 0.93
N GLY A 195 14.15 -15.30 0.97
CA GLY A 195 15.60 -15.32 0.72
C GLY A 195 16.00 -15.65 -0.72
N GLN A 196 15.05 -15.59 -1.68
CA GLN A 196 15.26 -15.99 -3.08
C GLN A 196 15.75 -14.82 -3.95
N TYR A 197 16.92 -14.25 -3.61
CA TYR A 197 17.45 -13.07 -4.32
C TYR A 197 17.78 -13.32 -5.80
N GLY A 198 18.15 -14.56 -6.17
CA GLY A 198 18.37 -14.92 -7.58
C GLY A 198 17.10 -14.80 -8.42
N ALA A 199 15.93 -15.10 -7.85
CA ALA A 199 14.65 -14.96 -8.54
C ALA A 199 14.31 -13.48 -8.82
N ILE A 200 14.77 -12.55 -7.98
CA ILE A 200 14.63 -11.11 -8.24
C ILE A 200 15.41 -10.71 -9.49
N GLY A 201 16.69 -11.13 -9.58
CA GLY A 201 17.52 -10.87 -10.75
C GLY A 201 16.91 -11.43 -12.03
N PHE A 202 16.39 -12.66 -12.00
CA PHE A 202 15.69 -13.28 -13.12
C PHE A 202 14.44 -12.48 -13.55
N THR A 203 13.61 -12.05 -12.59
CA THR A 203 12.40 -11.26 -12.87
C THR A 203 12.73 -9.93 -13.54
N LEU A 204 13.79 -9.24 -13.07
CA LEU A 204 14.24 -7.98 -13.67
C LEU A 204 14.82 -8.19 -15.08
N ALA A 205 15.59 -9.26 -15.29
CA ALA A 205 16.11 -9.62 -16.61
C ALA A 205 14.99 -9.95 -17.59
N ALA A 206 14.01 -10.77 -17.17
CA ALA A 206 12.85 -11.12 -17.99
C ALA A 206 12.08 -9.89 -18.44
N LYS A 207 11.87 -8.91 -17.53
CA LYS A 207 11.25 -7.63 -17.86
C LYS A 207 12.05 -6.84 -18.91
N GLY A 208 13.37 -6.84 -18.81
CA GLY A 208 14.25 -6.20 -19.80
C GLY A 208 14.11 -6.86 -21.17
N PHE A 209 14.08 -8.19 -21.23
CA PHE A 209 13.90 -8.93 -22.48
C PHE A 209 12.55 -8.67 -23.15
N THR A 210 11.46 -8.63 -22.41
CA THR A 210 10.12 -8.38 -22.98
C THR A 210 9.97 -6.99 -23.59
N ARG A 211 10.79 -6.04 -23.15
CA ARG A 211 10.75 -4.63 -23.60
C ARG A 211 11.96 -4.22 -24.46
N PHE A 212 12.78 -5.17 -24.89
CA PHE A 212 14.03 -4.89 -25.58
C PHE A 212 13.88 -3.91 -26.76
N LYS A 213 12.88 -4.12 -27.61
CA LYS A 213 12.59 -3.23 -28.77
C LYS A 213 12.19 -1.80 -28.34
N GLU A 214 11.52 -1.64 -27.21
CA GLU A 214 11.11 -0.33 -26.70
C GLU A 214 12.31 0.44 -26.10
N LEU A 215 13.32 -0.29 -25.61
CA LEU A 215 14.53 0.26 -24.98
C LEU A 215 15.54 0.84 -25.98
N GLU A 216 15.36 0.69 -27.28
CA GLU A 216 16.20 1.32 -28.31
C GLU A 216 16.15 2.87 -28.23
N LYS A 217 15.04 3.42 -27.73
CA LYS A 217 14.92 4.86 -27.52
C LYS A 217 15.52 5.25 -26.17
N ARG A 218 16.64 5.95 -26.16
CA ARG A 218 17.40 6.30 -24.94
C ARG A 218 16.55 6.92 -23.83
N SER A 219 15.73 7.94 -24.13
CA SER A 219 14.90 8.60 -23.12
C SER A 219 13.84 7.67 -22.51
N PHE A 220 13.31 6.74 -23.28
CA PHE A 220 12.37 5.74 -22.79
C PHE A 220 13.10 4.68 -21.96
N ALA A 221 14.29 4.23 -22.40
CA ALA A 221 15.12 3.29 -21.66
C ALA A 221 15.51 3.84 -20.27
N GLU A 222 15.95 5.10 -20.22
CA GLU A 222 16.29 5.78 -18.95
C GLU A 222 15.07 5.84 -18.00
N TYR A 223 13.89 6.20 -18.52
CA TYR A 223 12.64 6.23 -17.74
C TYR A 223 12.29 4.84 -17.18
N VAL A 224 12.32 3.80 -18.01
CA VAL A 224 12.01 2.42 -17.60
C VAL A 224 13.03 1.91 -16.60
N LEU A 225 14.32 2.15 -16.82
CA LEU A 225 15.39 1.70 -15.95
C LEU A 225 15.27 2.34 -14.56
N VAL A 226 15.18 3.66 -14.49
CA VAL A 226 15.03 4.37 -13.21
C VAL A 226 13.76 3.95 -12.48
N GLY A 227 12.63 3.88 -13.19
CA GLY A 227 11.36 3.44 -12.61
C GLY A 227 11.42 2.01 -12.07
N THR A 228 12.07 1.10 -12.80
CA THR A 228 12.23 -0.31 -12.37
C THR A 228 13.16 -0.41 -11.15
N LEU A 229 14.31 0.25 -11.15
CA LEU A 229 15.25 0.23 -10.04
C LEU A 229 14.62 0.83 -8.76
N LEU A 230 13.94 1.96 -8.86
CA LEU A 230 13.22 2.55 -7.73
C LEU A 230 12.13 1.63 -7.19
N SER A 231 11.34 1.05 -8.10
CA SER A 231 10.23 0.16 -7.74
C SER A 231 10.73 -1.11 -7.02
N SER A 232 11.75 -1.76 -7.57
CA SER A 232 12.33 -2.98 -6.98
C SER A 232 13.05 -2.69 -5.67
N SER A 233 13.83 -1.61 -5.58
CA SER A 233 14.50 -1.21 -4.34
C SER A 233 13.50 -0.96 -3.20
N LEU A 234 12.37 -0.29 -3.47
CA LEU A 234 11.33 -0.08 -2.47
C LEU A 234 10.68 -1.40 -2.03
N ALA A 235 10.36 -2.29 -2.98
CA ALA A 235 9.79 -3.60 -2.65
C ALA A 235 10.78 -4.45 -1.82
N MET A 236 12.08 -4.42 -2.15
CA MET A 236 13.13 -5.09 -1.38
C MET A 236 13.27 -4.50 0.03
N ALA A 237 13.29 -3.17 0.16
CA ALA A 237 13.39 -2.50 1.46
C ALA A 237 12.19 -2.84 2.37
N ILE A 238 10.98 -2.87 1.81
CA ILE A 238 9.76 -3.28 2.52
C ILE A 238 9.87 -4.75 2.95
N GLY A 239 10.30 -5.64 2.04
CA GLY A 239 10.47 -7.06 2.34
C GLY A 239 11.49 -7.31 3.46
N TRP A 240 12.62 -6.64 3.40
CA TRP A 240 13.64 -6.72 4.44
C TRP A 240 13.14 -6.17 5.78
N TRP A 241 12.45 -5.03 5.77
CA TRP A 241 11.88 -4.44 6.98
C TRP A 241 10.83 -5.35 7.63
N ILE A 242 9.92 -5.94 6.86
CA ILE A 242 8.94 -6.90 7.38
C ILE A 242 9.65 -8.17 7.88
N GLY A 243 10.59 -8.73 7.10
CA GLY A 243 11.35 -9.92 7.49
C GLY A 243 12.09 -9.74 8.82
N SER A 244 12.58 -8.54 9.13
CA SER A 244 13.20 -8.23 10.43
C SER A 244 12.20 -8.15 11.60
N ARG A 245 10.89 -8.26 11.37
CA ARG A 245 9.81 -8.18 12.37
C ARG A 245 9.04 -9.49 12.57
N LEU A 246 9.26 -10.46 11.67
CA LEU A 246 8.75 -11.82 11.76
C LEU A 246 9.60 -12.64 12.73
#